data_b9ec8c306c5bc196c1c2c28649b339d7
#
_entry.id   b9ec8c306c5bc196c1c2c28649b339d7
#
_cell.length_a   1.000
_cell.length_b   1.000
_cell.length_c   1.000
_cell.angle_alpha   90.00
_cell.angle_beta   90.00
_cell.angle_gamma   90.00
#
_symmetry.space_group_name_H-M   'P 1'
#
loop_
_entity.id
_entity.type
_entity.pdbx_description
1 polymer ?
#
loop_
_entity_poly.entity_id
_entity_poly.type
_entity_poly.pdbx_seq_one_letter_code
_entity_poly.pdbx_strand_id
1 'polypeptide(L)'
;MYGVIAVQKKANRFLRYILPIIAILLAPLILFCLLLVSLLISGEVQRSQIRNEIFSYVQENLDNIELTNPNSYQDFFYAATGLQDGGVEYGYYYAPDDDYALHGEPYRNGYRIYGIPDDDTDWYYTERICKNWFYYEIHDG
;
A
#
# COMPACT_ATOMS: atom_id res chain seq x y z
N MET A 1 -46.64 -24.04 -35.29
CA MET A 1 -46.55 -22.90 -34.34
C MET A 1 -46.55 -23.30 -32.87
N TYR A 2 -47.04 -24.45 -32.45
CA TYR A 2 -47.11 -24.92 -31.05
C TYR A 2 -45.76 -25.39 -30.42
N GLY A 3 -44.77 -25.78 -31.21
CA GLY A 3 -43.51 -26.30 -30.71
C GLY A 3 -42.60 -25.22 -30.05
N VAL A 4 -42.59 -24.02 -30.61
CA VAL A 4 -41.72 -22.91 -30.14
C VAL A 4 -42.14 -22.40 -28.75
N ILE A 5 -43.44 -22.32 -28.49
CA ILE A 5 -43.99 -21.87 -27.22
C ILE A 5 -43.71 -22.85 -26.08
N ALA A 6 -43.74 -24.16 -26.38
CA ALA A 6 -43.44 -25.20 -25.38
C ALA A 6 -41.94 -25.21 -24.94
N VAL A 7 -41.00 -25.00 -25.91
CA VAL A 7 -39.58 -24.92 -25.65
C VAL A 7 -39.23 -23.68 -24.78
N GLN A 8 -39.84 -22.55 -25.11
CA GLN A 8 -39.62 -21.29 -24.38
C GLN A 8 -40.14 -21.37 -22.92
N LYS A 9 -41.28 -22.05 -22.71
CA LYS A 9 -41.84 -22.26 -21.36
C LYS A 9 -41.01 -23.21 -20.50
N LYS A 10 -40.33 -24.20 -21.12
CA LYS A 10 -39.44 -25.16 -20.45
C LYS A 10 -38.09 -24.48 -20.11
N ALA A 11 -37.57 -23.64 -21.00
CA ALA A 11 -36.34 -22.85 -20.75
C ALA A 11 -36.54 -21.86 -19.60
N ASN A 12 -37.66 -21.16 -19.53
CA ASN A 12 -37.98 -20.22 -18.45
C ASN A 12 -38.14 -20.91 -17.10
N ARG A 13 -38.67 -22.14 -17.04
CA ARG A 13 -38.73 -22.91 -15.77
C ARG A 13 -37.34 -23.33 -15.34
N PHE A 14 -36.51 -23.81 -16.25
CA PHE A 14 -35.12 -24.22 -15.96
C PHE A 14 -34.30 -23.04 -15.43
N LEU A 15 -34.37 -21.86 -16.09
CA LEU A 15 -33.70 -20.65 -15.61
C LEU A 15 -34.16 -20.24 -14.20
N ARG A 16 -35.46 -20.36 -13.92
CA ARG A 16 -36.06 -19.94 -12.63
C ARG A 16 -35.53 -20.74 -11.44
N TYR A 17 -35.10 -21.99 -11.65
CA TYR A 17 -34.54 -22.82 -10.58
C TYR A 17 -33.03 -22.80 -10.52
N ILE A 18 -32.35 -22.65 -11.66
CA ILE A 18 -30.90 -22.68 -11.73
C ILE A 18 -30.30 -21.32 -11.33
N LEU A 19 -30.92 -20.21 -11.72
CA LEU A 19 -30.42 -18.88 -11.40
C LEU A 19 -30.22 -18.65 -9.89
N PRO A 20 -31.17 -18.98 -9.00
CA PRO A 20 -30.95 -18.84 -7.56
C PRO A 20 -29.89 -19.79 -7.01
N ILE A 21 -29.74 -21.00 -7.54
CA ILE A 21 -28.67 -21.93 -7.13
C ILE A 21 -27.30 -21.35 -7.49
N ILE A 22 -27.14 -20.85 -8.70
CA ILE A 22 -25.92 -20.18 -9.14
C ILE A 22 -25.63 -18.95 -8.29
N ALA A 23 -26.66 -18.14 -7.99
CA ALA A 23 -26.50 -16.95 -7.14
C ALA A 23 -26.04 -17.32 -5.72
N ILE A 24 -26.60 -18.37 -5.11
CA ILE A 24 -26.20 -18.86 -3.78
C ILE A 24 -24.74 -19.36 -3.78
N LEU A 25 -24.29 -20.02 -4.85
CA LEU A 25 -22.92 -20.51 -4.97
C LEU A 25 -21.91 -19.40 -5.24
N LEU A 26 -22.31 -18.35 -6.00
CA LEU A 26 -21.42 -17.23 -6.32
C LEU A 26 -21.38 -16.16 -5.23
N ALA A 27 -22.43 -16.02 -4.43
CA ALA A 27 -22.50 -14.99 -3.38
C ALA A 27 -21.30 -15.03 -2.39
N PRO A 28 -20.87 -16.17 -1.84
CA PRO A 28 -19.71 -16.21 -0.94
C PRO A 28 -18.41 -15.87 -1.64
N LEU A 29 -18.25 -16.22 -2.93
CA LEU A 29 -17.08 -15.87 -3.71
C LEU A 29 -16.99 -14.36 -3.95
N ILE A 30 -18.11 -13.74 -4.33
CA ILE A 30 -18.20 -12.28 -4.53
C ILE A 30 -17.90 -11.57 -3.21
N LEU A 31 -18.49 -12.01 -2.09
CA LEU A 31 -18.25 -11.43 -0.78
C LEU A 31 -16.78 -11.52 -0.37
N PHE A 32 -16.15 -12.67 -0.61
CA PHE A 32 -14.72 -12.87 -0.35
C PHE A 32 -13.85 -11.94 -1.20
N CYS A 33 -14.14 -11.79 -2.50
CA CYS A 33 -13.43 -10.84 -3.36
C CYS A 33 -13.59 -9.39 -2.88
N LEU A 34 -14.81 -9.00 -2.45
CA LEU A 34 -15.06 -7.66 -1.93
C LEU A 34 -14.28 -7.40 -0.63
N LEU A 35 -14.17 -8.39 0.26
CA LEU A 35 -13.35 -8.30 1.46
C LEU A 35 -11.87 -8.12 1.14
N LEU A 36 -11.32 -8.91 0.21
CA LEU A 36 -9.93 -8.76 -0.22
C LEU A 36 -9.65 -7.37 -0.81
N VAL A 37 -10.52 -6.89 -1.69
CA VAL A 37 -10.40 -5.54 -2.25
C VAL A 37 -10.47 -4.46 -1.16
N SER A 38 -11.36 -4.61 -0.19
CA SER A 38 -11.48 -3.69 0.95
C SER A 38 -10.20 -3.64 1.79
N LEU A 39 -9.56 -4.79 2.06
CA LEU A 39 -8.30 -4.86 2.80
C LEU A 39 -7.15 -4.18 2.04
N LEU A 40 -7.04 -4.42 0.74
CA LEU A 40 -6.01 -3.79 -0.10
C LEU A 40 -6.17 -2.26 -0.15
N ILE A 41 -7.40 -1.76 -0.32
CA ILE A 41 -7.69 -0.32 -0.33
C ILE A 41 -7.37 0.29 1.04
N SER A 42 -7.71 -0.39 2.14
CA SER A 42 -7.44 0.08 3.51
C SER A 42 -5.94 0.30 3.76
N GLY A 43 -5.09 -0.63 3.31
CA GLY A 43 -3.63 -0.51 3.44
C GLY A 43 -3.06 0.70 2.68
N GLU A 44 -3.47 0.90 1.42
CA GLU A 44 -3.01 2.04 0.62
C GLU A 44 -3.52 3.39 1.17
N VAL A 45 -4.75 3.44 1.70
CA VAL A 45 -5.29 4.65 2.36
C VAL A 45 -4.49 4.98 3.62
N GLN A 46 -4.23 4.00 4.48
CA GLN A 46 -3.46 4.19 5.71
C GLN A 46 -2.03 4.66 5.39
N ARG A 47 -1.36 4.01 4.43
CA ARG A 47 -0.05 4.41 3.95
C ARG A 47 -0.03 5.87 3.46
N SER A 48 -1.01 6.24 2.65
CA SER A 48 -1.14 7.62 2.12
C SER A 48 -1.38 8.65 3.24
N GLN A 49 -2.13 8.30 4.27
CA GLN A 49 -2.35 9.16 5.43
C GLN A 49 -1.06 9.39 6.20
N ILE A 50 -0.34 8.33 6.60
CA ILE A 50 0.93 8.41 7.33
C ILE A 50 1.95 9.22 6.53
N ARG A 51 2.08 8.93 5.21
CA ARG A 51 2.96 9.70 4.33
C ARG A 51 2.64 11.20 4.37
N ASN A 52 1.37 11.57 4.21
CA ASN A 52 0.96 12.97 4.21
C ASN A 52 1.17 13.64 5.57
N GLU A 53 0.98 12.92 6.66
CA GLU A 53 1.28 13.41 8.02
C GLU A 53 2.77 13.70 8.19
N ILE A 54 3.65 12.79 7.75
CA ILE A 54 5.11 12.99 7.79
C ILE A 54 5.51 14.19 6.93
N PHE A 55 4.97 14.32 5.72
CA PHE A 55 5.26 15.45 4.83
C PHE A 55 4.87 16.78 5.47
N SER A 56 3.66 16.87 6.03
CA SER A 56 3.19 18.07 6.74
C SER A 56 4.05 18.35 7.97
N TYR A 57 4.33 17.32 8.77
CA TYR A 57 5.13 17.46 9.98
C TYR A 57 6.54 18.03 9.68
N VAL A 58 7.24 17.44 8.70
CA VAL A 58 8.58 17.90 8.35
C VAL A 58 8.54 19.32 7.80
N GLN A 59 7.61 19.65 6.89
CA GLN A 59 7.49 20.97 6.29
C GLN A 59 7.15 22.07 7.29
N GLU A 60 6.33 21.75 8.29
CA GLU A 60 5.90 22.70 9.33
C GLU A 60 6.95 22.88 10.46
N ASN A 61 7.85 21.90 10.63
CA ASN A 61 8.80 21.88 11.74
C ASN A 61 10.27 21.93 11.33
N LEU A 62 10.59 22.32 10.08
CA LEU A 62 11.95 22.33 9.56
C LEU A 62 12.97 23.00 10.48
N ASP A 63 12.59 24.12 11.11
CA ASP A 63 13.45 24.88 12.01
C ASP A 63 13.49 24.33 13.46
N ASN A 64 12.62 23.40 13.79
CA ASN A 64 12.46 22.85 15.12
C ASN A 64 12.97 21.41 15.25
N ILE A 65 13.25 20.72 14.12
CA ILE A 65 13.80 19.38 14.16
C ILE A 65 15.28 19.48 14.57
N GLU A 66 15.60 18.95 15.76
CA GLU A 66 16.96 18.98 16.29
C GLU A 66 17.83 17.95 15.56
N LEU A 67 18.81 18.44 14.80
CA LEU A 67 19.84 17.62 14.21
C LEU A 67 21.00 17.45 15.18
N THR A 68 21.38 16.21 15.51
CA THR A 68 22.53 15.91 16.35
C THR A 68 23.83 16.37 15.65
N ASN A 69 23.91 16.20 14.33
CA ASN A 69 25.01 16.67 13.51
C ASN A 69 24.50 17.04 12.10
N PRO A 70 24.45 18.33 11.75
CA PRO A 70 23.94 18.78 10.47
C PRO A 70 24.82 18.39 9.26
N ASN A 71 26.01 17.84 9.49
CA ASN A 71 26.90 17.37 8.43
C ASN A 71 26.84 15.84 8.22
N SER A 72 25.94 15.15 8.90
CA SER A 72 25.77 13.70 8.75
C SER A 72 24.32 13.33 8.47
N TYR A 73 24.15 12.20 7.80
CA TYR A 73 22.84 11.54 7.65
C TYR A 73 22.22 11.24 9.02
N GLN A 74 20.93 11.47 9.18
CA GLN A 74 20.18 11.15 10.38
C GLN A 74 18.76 10.72 10.00
N ASP A 75 18.34 9.59 10.55
CA ASP A 75 16.98 9.04 10.38
C ASP A 75 16.14 9.23 11.63
N PHE A 76 14.84 9.34 11.42
CA PHE A 76 13.83 9.56 12.43
C PHE A 76 12.66 8.61 12.19
N PHE A 77 12.44 7.68 13.11
CA PHE A 77 11.28 6.82 13.10
C PHE A 77 10.02 7.63 13.43
N TYR A 78 8.92 7.36 12.72
CA TYR A 78 7.63 8.02 12.95
C TYR A 78 6.53 7.05 13.38
N ALA A 79 6.31 5.98 12.62
CA ALA A 79 5.26 5.00 12.89
C ALA A 79 5.59 3.63 12.29
N ALA A 80 4.96 2.59 12.82
CA ALA A 80 4.93 1.27 12.21
C ALA A 80 3.48 0.77 12.09
N THR A 81 3.21 -0.01 11.06
CA THR A 81 1.92 -0.67 10.83
C THR A 81 2.14 -2.14 10.49
N GLY A 82 1.19 -3.00 10.87
CA GLY A 82 1.27 -4.44 10.64
C GLY A 82 1.51 -5.25 11.90
N LEU A 83 1.50 -6.58 11.75
CA LEU A 83 1.81 -7.53 12.80
C LEU A 83 3.32 -7.87 12.73
N GLN A 84 3.85 -8.48 13.79
CA GLN A 84 5.27 -8.73 14.03
C GLN A 84 6.08 -9.35 12.88
N ASP A 85 5.41 -10.02 11.91
CA ASP A 85 6.05 -10.62 10.74
C ASP A 85 5.34 -10.07 9.48
N GLY A 86 5.88 -9.03 8.86
CA GLY A 86 5.33 -8.39 7.67
C GLY A 86 4.73 -6.99 7.91
N GLY A 87 5.40 -6.18 8.71
CA GLY A 87 5.03 -4.80 8.98
C GLY A 87 5.60 -3.80 7.97
N VAL A 88 5.18 -2.55 8.12
CA VAL A 88 5.80 -1.44 7.40
C VAL A 88 6.21 -0.39 8.43
N GLU A 89 7.47 -0.04 8.42
CA GLU A 89 8.00 1.09 9.17
C GLU A 89 8.02 2.34 8.31
N TYR A 90 7.68 3.47 8.91
CA TYR A 90 7.62 4.78 8.27
C TYR A 90 8.45 5.79 9.03
N GLY A 91 9.16 6.63 8.29
CA GLY A 91 9.93 7.68 8.90
C GLY A 91 10.38 8.74 7.89
N TYR A 92 11.29 9.58 8.34
CA TYR A 92 11.92 10.59 7.52
C TYR A 92 13.39 10.70 7.88
N TYR A 93 14.21 11.19 6.97
CA TYR A 93 15.63 11.38 7.21
C TYR A 93 16.15 12.70 6.65
N TYR A 94 17.22 13.16 7.25
CA TYR A 94 18.01 14.29 6.80
C TYR A 94 19.28 13.81 6.07
N ALA A 95 19.52 14.31 4.88
CA ALA A 95 20.73 14.08 4.10
C ALA A 95 21.39 15.43 3.76
N PRO A 96 22.62 15.70 4.29
CA PRO A 96 23.29 16.99 4.14
C PRO A 96 23.71 17.30 2.70
N ASP A 97 23.95 16.28 1.89
CA ASP A 97 24.29 16.36 0.45
C ASP A 97 23.08 16.59 -0.45
N ASP A 98 21.87 16.61 0.13
CA ASP A 98 20.59 16.73 -0.57
C ASP A 98 20.38 15.62 -1.61
N ASP A 99 20.89 14.42 -1.33
CA ASP A 99 20.70 13.25 -2.18
C ASP A 99 20.05 12.08 -1.41
N TYR A 100 19.50 11.12 -2.15
CA TYR A 100 18.91 9.94 -1.54
C TYR A 100 19.98 9.09 -0.84
N ALA A 101 19.68 8.62 0.36
CA ALA A 101 20.58 7.75 1.12
C ALA A 101 20.92 6.46 0.36
N LEU A 102 19.95 5.96 -0.42
CA LEU A 102 20.07 4.79 -1.26
C LEU A 102 19.43 5.07 -2.62
N HIS A 103 20.10 4.71 -3.69
CA HIS A 103 19.60 4.76 -5.05
C HIS A 103 19.17 3.37 -5.50
N GLY A 104 17.94 3.24 -5.95
CA GLY A 104 17.37 1.99 -6.43
C GLY A 104 16.65 2.16 -7.76
N GLU A 105 15.69 1.30 -8.03
CA GLU A 105 14.83 1.43 -9.20
C GLU A 105 13.84 2.58 -9.03
N PRO A 106 13.60 3.41 -10.07
CA PRO A 106 12.56 4.44 -10.01
C PRO A 106 11.18 3.82 -9.70
N TYR A 107 10.53 4.31 -8.66
CA TYR A 107 9.22 3.82 -8.23
C TYR A 107 8.39 4.96 -7.66
N ARG A 108 7.17 5.16 -8.19
CA ARG A 108 6.29 6.29 -7.83
C ARG A 108 7.04 7.64 -7.97
N ASN A 109 7.14 8.41 -6.89
CA ASN A 109 7.83 9.72 -6.87
C ASN A 109 9.25 9.63 -6.29
N GLY A 110 9.80 8.44 -6.10
CA GLY A 110 11.10 8.20 -5.48
C GLY A 110 11.77 6.95 -6.02
N TYR A 111 12.44 6.24 -5.12
CA TYR A 111 13.19 5.02 -5.44
C TYR A 111 12.77 3.86 -4.56
N ARG A 112 12.77 2.65 -5.13
CA ARG A 112 12.58 1.39 -4.42
C ARG A 112 13.84 0.53 -4.53
N ILE A 113 14.27 -0.04 -3.41
CA ILE A 113 15.43 -0.89 -3.28
C ILE A 113 14.97 -2.22 -2.68
N TYR A 114 15.38 -3.33 -3.28
CA TYR A 114 15.16 -4.69 -2.78
C TYR A 114 16.40 -5.21 -2.09
N GLY A 115 16.24 -6.15 -1.15
CA GLY A 115 17.35 -6.81 -0.47
C GLY A 115 18.14 -5.82 0.40
N ILE A 116 17.49 -5.26 1.42
CA ILE A 116 18.21 -4.59 2.49
C ILE A 116 19.07 -5.65 3.18
N PRO A 117 20.33 -5.33 3.59
CA PRO A 117 21.28 -6.35 4.03
C PRO A 117 20.66 -7.12 5.19
N ASP A 118 20.30 -8.37 4.94
CA ASP A 118 19.95 -9.47 5.80
C ASP A 118 18.66 -10.23 5.42
N ASP A 119 17.76 -9.68 4.56
CA ASP A 119 16.59 -10.42 4.04
C ASP A 119 16.28 -10.03 2.58
N ASP A 120 16.25 -11.03 1.67
CA ASP A 120 15.96 -10.83 0.24
C ASP A 120 14.49 -10.46 -0.02
N THR A 121 13.60 -10.55 0.99
CA THR A 121 12.17 -10.23 0.89
C THR A 121 11.85 -8.79 1.26
N ASP A 122 12.73 -8.15 2.03
CA ASP A 122 12.55 -6.78 2.46
C ASP A 122 12.77 -5.78 1.32
N TRP A 123 12.04 -4.71 1.35
CA TRP A 123 12.24 -3.62 0.41
C TRP A 123 12.06 -2.25 1.09
N TYR A 124 12.84 -1.30 0.60
CA TYR A 124 12.89 0.07 1.08
C TYR A 124 12.33 1.01 0.01
N TYR A 125 11.51 1.97 0.41
CA TYR A 125 11.06 3.05 -0.44
C TYR A 125 11.48 4.40 0.14
N THR A 126 11.92 5.32 -0.72
CA THR A 126 12.26 6.67 -0.32
C THR A 126 11.74 7.69 -1.33
N GLU A 127 11.34 8.84 -0.83
CA GLU A 127 10.79 9.95 -1.61
C GLU A 127 11.23 11.30 -1.00
N ARG A 128 11.51 12.28 -1.84
CA ARG A 128 11.87 13.62 -1.39
C ARG A 128 10.68 14.36 -0.81
N ILE A 129 10.82 14.90 0.40
CA ILE A 129 9.84 15.82 1.03
C ILE A 129 10.14 17.27 0.62
N CYS A 130 11.38 17.70 0.88
CA CYS A 130 11.90 19.01 0.52
C CYS A 130 13.43 18.97 0.47
N LYS A 131 14.11 20.10 0.42
CA LYS A 131 15.58 20.17 0.39
C LYS A 131 16.16 19.50 1.66
N ASN A 132 17.08 18.56 1.46
CA ASN A 132 17.77 17.77 2.49
C ASN A 132 16.88 16.80 3.29
N TRP A 133 15.56 16.77 3.06
CA TRP A 133 14.63 15.94 3.81
C TRP A 133 13.89 14.97 2.92
N PHE A 134 13.84 13.71 3.36
CA PHE A 134 13.29 12.58 2.63
C PHE A 134 12.39 11.74 3.54
N TYR A 135 11.37 11.18 2.95
CA TYR A 135 10.49 10.16 3.53
C TYR A 135 11.04 8.77 3.23
N TYR A 136 10.80 7.81 4.12
CA TYR A 136 11.10 6.41 3.86
C TYR A 136 10.01 5.47 4.37
N GLU A 137 9.96 4.29 3.75
CA GLU A 137 9.23 3.10 4.20
C GLU A 137 10.16 1.90 4.16
N ILE A 138 10.12 1.06 5.19
CA ILE A 138 10.77 -0.25 5.24
C ILE A 138 9.66 -1.28 5.30
N HIS A 139 9.66 -2.20 4.36
CA HIS A 139 8.69 -3.28 4.28
C HIS A 139 9.38 -4.58 4.64
N ASP A 140 9.02 -5.17 5.77
CA ASP A 140 9.44 -6.50 6.19
C ASP A 140 8.61 -7.53 5.41
N GLY A 141 9.26 -8.42 4.65
CA GLY A 141 8.66 -9.39 3.76
C GLY A 141 8.13 -10.67 4.41
#